data_39d4578075f5ee588c609b98719a9e7b
#
_entry.id   39d4578075f5ee588c609b98719a9e7b
#
_cell.length_a   1.000
_cell.length_b   1.000
_cell.length_c   1.000
_cell.angle_alpha   90.00
_cell.angle_beta   90.00
_cell.angle_gamma   90.00
#
_symmetry.space_group_name_H-M   'P 1'
#
loop_
_entity.id
_entity.type
_entity.pdbx_description
1 polymer ?
#
loop_
_entity_poly.entity_id
_entity_poly.type
_entity_poly.pdbx_seq_one_letter_code
_entity_poly.pdbx_strand_id
1 'polypeptide(L)'
;MGTVYVFFADGFEEIEAFTSVDVMRRAGLNVEMVTVTPDEIVTGAHDVPVLCDKNVVNCDFFDAELVLLPGGMPGASTLEKCGELRNLVLVVLPRAETDCCLFVRLL
;
A
#
# COMPACT_ATOMS: atom_id res chain seq x y z
N MET A 1 -4.84 -7.75 16.57
CA MET A 1 -5.32 -7.55 15.20
C MET A 1 -4.22 -6.87 14.38
N GLY A 2 -3.96 -7.35 13.17
CA GLY A 2 -2.90 -6.82 12.34
C GLY A 2 -3.28 -5.54 11.62
N THR A 3 -2.36 -5.01 10.84
CA THR A 3 -2.54 -3.79 10.07
C THR A 3 -2.57 -4.08 8.58
N VAL A 4 -3.46 -3.40 7.87
CA VAL A 4 -3.53 -3.41 6.41
C VAL A 4 -2.71 -2.23 5.91
N TYR A 5 -1.74 -2.50 5.04
CA TYR A 5 -0.92 -1.45 4.43
C TYR A 5 -1.28 -1.31 2.96
N VAL A 6 -1.67 -0.10 2.57
CA VAL A 6 -1.96 0.24 1.18
C VAL A 6 -0.87 1.21 0.72
N PHE A 7 -0.17 0.86 -0.36
CA PHE A 7 0.99 1.61 -0.83
C PHE A 7 0.63 2.55 -1.95
N PHE A 8 1.10 3.79 -1.82
CA PHE A 8 0.79 4.86 -2.76
C PHE A 8 2.07 5.38 -3.41
N ALA A 9 2.03 5.54 -4.72
CA ALA A 9 3.06 6.21 -5.51
C ALA A 9 2.36 7.14 -6.49
N ASP A 10 3.04 8.19 -6.93
CA ASP A 10 2.45 9.12 -7.91
C ASP A 10 1.98 8.36 -9.14
N GLY A 11 0.75 8.65 -9.59
CA GLY A 11 0.12 7.96 -10.70
C GLY A 11 -0.68 6.73 -10.30
N PHE A 12 -0.98 6.56 -9.01
CA PHE A 12 -1.84 5.46 -8.57
C PHE A 12 -3.27 5.62 -9.11
N GLU A 13 -3.99 4.50 -9.25
CA GLU A 13 -5.39 4.53 -9.67
C GLU A 13 -6.27 4.86 -8.46
N GLU A 14 -6.91 6.05 -8.48
CA GLU A 14 -7.66 6.56 -7.35
C GLU A 14 -8.80 5.66 -6.91
N ILE A 15 -9.59 5.17 -7.88
CA ILE A 15 -10.74 4.32 -7.54
C ILE A 15 -10.29 3.03 -6.86
N GLU A 16 -9.28 2.37 -7.38
CA GLU A 16 -8.78 1.13 -6.78
C GLU A 16 -8.25 1.36 -5.37
N ALA A 17 -7.45 2.41 -5.19
CA ALA A 17 -6.84 2.70 -3.89
C ALA A 17 -7.88 3.15 -2.88
N PHE A 18 -8.68 4.17 -3.21
CA PHE A 18 -9.61 4.76 -2.25
C PHE A 18 -10.78 3.85 -1.93
N THR A 19 -11.29 3.09 -2.91
CA THR A 19 -12.36 2.13 -2.66
C THR A 19 -11.89 1.07 -1.66
N SER A 20 -10.70 0.56 -1.85
CA SER A 20 -10.13 -0.44 -0.94
C SER A 20 -9.95 0.11 0.46
N VAL A 21 -9.37 1.31 0.59
CA VAL A 21 -9.17 1.95 1.90
C VAL A 21 -10.50 2.21 2.58
N ASP A 22 -11.46 2.79 1.85
CA ASP A 22 -12.75 3.15 2.41
C ASP A 22 -13.52 1.91 2.90
N VAL A 23 -13.63 0.89 2.05
CA VAL A 23 -14.36 -0.33 2.40
C VAL A 23 -13.74 -1.03 3.60
N MET A 24 -12.42 -1.15 3.63
CA MET A 24 -11.74 -1.81 4.73
C MET A 24 -11.87 -1.03 6.04
N ARG A 25 -11.79 0.30 6.00
CA ARG A 25 -11.99 1.13 7.19
C ARG A 25 -13.42 1.04 7.71
N ARG A 26 -14.40 1.00 6.80
CA ARG A 26 -15.81 0.80 7.18
C ARG A 26 -16.04 -0.56 7.83
N ALA A 27 -15.27 -1.55 7.45
CA ALA A 27 -15.32 -2.88 8.05
C ALA A 27 -14.63 -2.98 9.41
N GLY A 28 -14.03 -1.89 9.88
CA GLY A 28 -13.36 -1.85 11.19
C GLY A 28 -11.92 -2.31 11.17
N LEU A 29 -11.32 -2.48 9.99
CA LEU A 29 -9.93 -2.87 9.87
C LEU A 29 -9.00 -1.67 10.12
N ASN A 30 -7.82 -1.94 10.66
CA ASN A 30 -6.80 -0.92 10.83
C ASN A 30 -6.03 -0.76 9.51
N VAL A 31 -6.28 0.32 8.78
CA VAL A 31 -5.73 0.56 7.45
C VAL A 31 -4.80 1.77 7.49
N GLU A 32 -3.56 1.56 7.05
CA GLU A 32 -2.56 2.62 6.94
C GLU A 32 -2.24 2.88 5.46
N MET A 33 -2.33 4.14 5.04
CA MET A 33 -1.90 4.57 3.71
C MET A 33 -0.43 4.95 3.80
N VAL A 34 0.41 4.28 2.99
CA VAL A 34 1.86 4.43 3.05
C VAL A 34 2.37 4.96 1.72
N THR A 35 3.07 6.09 1.74
CA THR A 35 3.70 6.62 0.53
C THR A 35 5.11 6.07 0.35
N VAL A 36 5.48 5.80 -0.91
CA VAL A 36 6.86 5.42 -1.26
C VAL A 36 7.66 6.60 -1.81
N THR A 37 7.03 7.78 -1.89
CA THR A 37 7.70 9.00 -2.34
C THR A 37 8.34 9.72 -1.16
N PRO A 38 9.28 10.67 -1.43
CA PRO A 38 9.84 11.49 -0.34
C PRO A 38 8.80 12.39 0.32
N ASP A 39 7.71 12.71 -0.36
CA ASP A 39 6.67 13.60 0.14
C ASP A 39 5.56 12.82 0.83
N GLU A 40 4.89 13.48 1.78
CA GLU A 40 3.72 12.91 2.44
C GLU A 40 2.48 12.94 1.54
N ILE A 41 2.47 13.82 0.54
CA ILE A 41 1.35 13.96 -0.39
C ILE A 41 1.69 13.22 -1.69
N VAL A 42 0.78 12.37 -2.12
CA VAL A 42 0.90 11.59 -3.34
C VAL A 42 -0.26 11.96 -4.26
N THR A 43 0.02 12.10 -5.55
CA THR A 43 -1.01 12.50 -6.53
C THR A 43 -1.33 11.31 -7.43
N GLY A 44 -2.62 10.99 -7.54
CA GLY A 44 -3.08 9.90 -8.38
C GLY A 44 -3.02 10.19 -9.87
N ALA A 45 -3.34 9.19 -10.67
CA ALA A 45 -3.31 9.29 -12.14
C ALA A 45 -4.30 10.34 -12.68
N HIS A 46 -5.30 10.69 -11.91
CA HIS A 46 -6.34 11.67 -12.29
C HIS A 46 -6.22 12.96 -11.46
N ASP A 47 -5.00 13.26 -11.01
CA ASP A 47 -4.64 14.51 -10.32
C ASP A 47 -5.30 14.72 -8.96
N VAL A 48 -5.68 13.65 -8.27
CA VAL A 48 -6.21 13.74 -6.92
C VAL A 48 -5.06 13.61 -5.92
N PRO A 49 -4.72 14.69 -5.19
CA PRO A 49 -3.69 14.59 -4.16
C PRO A 49 -4.24 13.96 -2.89
N VAL A 50 -3.43 13.17 -2.22
CA VAL A 50 -3.81 12.56 -0.96
C VAL A 50 -2.65 12.63 0.03
N LEU A 51 -2.98 12.93 1.27
CA LEU A 51 -2.04 12.90 2.38
C LEU A 51 -2.01 11.48 2.95
N CYS A 52 -0.88 10.82 2.86
CA CYS A 52 -0.72 9.48 3.40
C CYS A 52 -0.46 9.52 4.91
N ASP A 53 -0.77 8.40 5.56
CA ASP A 53 -0.59 8.30 7.01
C ASP A 53 0.87 8.16 7.40
N LYS A 54 1.65 7.45 6.58
CA LYS A 54 3.05 7.15 6.87
C LYS A 54 3.90 7.15 5.61
N ASN A 55 5.21 7.28 5.81
CA ASN A 55 6.19 7.10 4.74
C ASN A 55 6.83 5.71 4.91
N VAL A 56 7.11 5.04 3.79
CA VAL A 56 7.64 3.67 3.79
C VAL A 56 8.94 3.54 4.60
N VAL A 57 9.77 4.58 4.61
CA VAL A 57 11.05 4.55 5.34
C VAL A 57 10.86 4.56 6.86
N ASN A 58 9.69 4.95 7.34
CA ASN A 58 9.38 5.04 8.78
C ASN A 58 8.55 3.85 9.28
N CYS A 59 8.32 2.85 8.44
CA CYS A 59 7.51 1.69 8.78
C CYS A 59 8.36 0.45 8.90
N ASP A 60 8.02 -0.43 9.84
CA ASP A 60 8.67 -1.73 9.97
C ASP A 60 7.80 -2.88 9.44
N PHE A 61 6.52 -2.63 9.23
CA PHE A 61 5.55 -3.60 8.69
C PHE A 61 5.48 -4.91 9.46
N PHE A 62 5.90 -4.90 10.70
CA PHE A 62 6.00 -6.10 11.52
C PHE A 62 4.62 -6.74 11.74
N ASP A 63 3.59 -5.93 11.82
CA ASP A 63 2.21 -6.34 12.07
C ASP A 63 1.37 -6.45 10.79
N ALA A 64 1.99 -6.58 9.63
CA ALA A 64 1.27 -6.62 8.36
C ALA A 64 0.37 -7.85 8.28
N GLU A 65 -0.91 -7.61 8.09
CA GLU A 65 -1.91 -8.64 7.88
C GLU A 65 -2.31 -8.73 6.41
N LEU A 66 -2.32 -7.58 5.73
CA LEU A 66 -2.64 -7.47 4.32
C LEU A 66 -1.79 -6.37 3.71
N VAL A 67 -1.24 -6.63 2.53
CA VAL A 67 -0.53 -5.63 1.73
C VAL A 67 -1.25 -5.47 0.41
N LEU A 68 -1.63 -4.24 0.08
CA LEU A 68 -2.38 -3.94 -1.13
C LEU A 68 -1.60 -2.94 -2.00
N LEU A 69 -1.44 -3.29 -3.27
CA LEU A 69 -0.75 -2.47 -4.26
C LEU A 69 -1.74 -2.03 -5.33
N PRO A 70 -2.22 -0.78 -5.30
CA PRO A 70 -3.14 -0.29 -6.33
C PRO A 70 -2.48 -0.25 -7.69
N GLY A 71 -3.28 -0.36 -8.74
CA GLY A 71 -2.82 -0.21 -10.11
C GLY A 71 -2.61 1.26 -10.50
N GLY A 72 -2.54 1.51 -11.79
CA GLY A 72 -2.31 2.84 -12.36
C GLY A 72 -0.86 3.03 -12.80
N MET A 73 -0.66 3.88 -13.78
CA MET A 73 0.68 4.18 -14.30
C MET A 73 0.93 5.68 -14.18
N PRO A 74 2.13 6.13 -13.77
CA PRO A 74 3.31 5.31 -13.49
C PRO A 74 3.36 4.69 -12.08
N GLY A 75 2.30 4.81 -11.29
CA GLY A 75 2.29 4.34 -9.90
C GLY A 75 2.76 2.89 -9.74
N ALA A 76 2.23 1.97 -10.54
CA ALA A 76 2.60 0.56 -10.48
C ALA A 76 4.08 0.34 -10.75
N SER A 77 4.64 1.04 -11.75
CA SER A 77 6.07 0.95 -12.05
C SER A 77 6.93 1.47 -10.91
N THR A 78 6.51 2.56 -10.27
CA THR A 78 7.22 3.14 -9.13
C THR A 78 7.22 2.17 -7.95
N LEU A 79 6.08 1.52 -7.68
CA LEU A 79 5.99 0.52 -6.62
C LEU A 79 6.92 -0.66 -6.88
N GLU A 80 7.00 -1.12 -8.12
CA GLU A 80 7.90 -2.22 -8.47
C GLU A 80 9.37 -1.89 -8.23
N LYS A 81 9.74 -0.60 -8.32
CA LYS A 81 11.13 -0.15 -8.14
C LYS A 81 11.45 0.21 -6.70
N CYS A 82 10.47 0.24 -5.81
CA CYS A 82 10.70 0.61 -4.42
C CYS A 82 11.42 -0.51 -3.67
N GLY A 83 12.63 -0.24 -3.19
CA GLY A 83 13.44 -1.23 -2.48
C GLY A 83 12.83 -1.69 -1.17
N GLU A 84 12.29 -0.76 -0.39
CA GLU A 84 11.65 -1.06 0.89
C GLU A 84 10.42 -1.94 0.69
N LEU A 85 9.62 -1.65 -0.34
CA LEU A 85 8.44 -2.46 -0.65
C LEU A 85 8.85 -3.84 -1.13
N ARG A 86 9.89 -3.92 -1.96
CA ARG A 86 10.40 -5.21 -2.45
C ARG A 86 10.86 -6.09 -1.28
N ASN A 87 11.57 -5.51 -0.32
CA ASN A 87 12.00 -6.24 0.87
C ASN A 87 10.82 -6.71 1.69
N LEU A 88 9.79 -5.88 1.83
CA LEU A 88 8.55 -6.26 2.51
C LEU A 88 7.90 -7.46 1.83
N VAL A 89 7.80 -7.44 0.50
CA VAL A 89 7.19 -8.53 -0.27
C VAL A 89 7.94 -9.84 -0.02
N LEU A 90 9.28 -9.79 0.03
CA LEU A 90 10.07 -10.99 0.30
C LEU A 90 9.82 -11.58 1.69
N VAL A 91 9.41 -10.75 2.65
CA VAL A 91 9.06 -11.21 4.00
C VAL A 91 7.62 -11.69 4.06
N VAL A 92 6.70 -10.97 3.40
CA VAL A 92 5.27 -11.21 3.50
C VAL A 92 4.82 -12.42 2.69
N LEU A 93 5.38 -12.64 1.49
CA LEU A 93 4.96 -13.75 0.64
C LEU A 93 5.08 -15.13 1.31
N PRO A 94 6.19 -15.46 1.98
CA PRO A 94 6.24 -16.73 2.71
C PRO A 94 5.21 -16.81 3.83
N ARG A 95 4.94 -15.69 4.52
CA ARG A 95 3.94 -15.64 5.58
C ARG A 95 2.52 -15.83 5.05
N ALA A 96 2.24 -15.36 3.84
CA ALA A 96 0.92 -15.49 3.23
C ALA A 96 0.53 -16.95 3.05
N GLU A 97 1.50 -17.85 2.90
CA GLU A 97 1.25 -19.29 2.76
C GLU A 97 1.06 -20.00 4.09
N THR A 98 1.59 -19.44 5.19
CA THR A 98 1.66 -20.12 6.47
C THR A 98 0.90 -19.41 7.59
N ASP A 99 0.88 -18.07 7.61
CA ASP A 99 0.39 -17.27 8.73
C ASP A 99 -0.85 -16.44 8.41
N CYS A 100 -1.54 -16.73 7.34
CA CYS A 100 -2.73 -15.99 6.94
C CYS A 100 -2.48 -14.51 6.63
N CYS A 101 -1.25 -14.13 6.36
CA CYS A 101 -0.95 -12.80 5.83
C CYS A 101 -1.31 -12.78 4.34
N LEU A 102 -2.12 -11.83 3.92
CA LEU A 102 -2.60 -11.75 2.54
C LEU A 102 -1.88 -10.65 1.78
N PHE A 103 -1.44 -10.98 0.56
CA PHE A 103 -0.82 -10.03 -0.37
C PHE A 103 -1.76 -9.88 -1.57
N VAL A 104 -2.20 -8.64 -1.83
CA VAL A 104 -3.07 -8.35 -2.97
C VAL A 104 -2.39 -7.32 -3.87
N ARG A 105 -2.35 -7.63 -5.15
CA ARG A 105 -1.78 -6.77 -6.17
C ARG A 105 -2.85 -6.46 -7.22
N LEU A 106 -3.20 -5.17 -7.34
CA LEU A 106 -4.20 -4.69 -8.29
C LEU A 106 -3.53 -3.94 -9.46
N LEU A 107 -2.57 -4.54 -10.08
CA LEU A 107 -1.85 -3.90 -11.19
C LEU A 107 -2.49 -4.16 -12.54
#